data_f4d7e70281955936cd834d0f3b972ecd
#
_entry.id   f4d7e70281955936cd834d0f3b972ecd
#
_cell.length_a   1.000
_cell.length_b   1.000
_cell.length_c   1.000
_cell.angle_alpha   90.00
_cell.angle_beta   90.00
_cell.angle_gamma   90.00
#
_symmetry.space_group_name_H-M   'P 1'
#
loop_
_entity.id
_entity.type
_entity.pdbx_description
1 polymer ?
#
loop_
_entity_poly.entity_id
_entity_poly.type
_entity_poly.pdbx_seq_one_letter_code
_entity_poly.pdbx_strand_id
1 'polypeptide(L)'
;PLKNIYYNLILRENLNSLKSVQKLLKKYSNNIKLIAGDTNSVLKEINLKDIDFVFLDGGHSYYTVMNDLKTLYASLKGKNTVILCDDYGESSFIKEVNSAVNDFIKEEKEVKLELIENRFAELIF
;
A
#
# COMPACT_ATOMS: atom_id res chain seq x y z
N PRO A 1 1.92 -11.87 17.57
CA PRO A 1 1.84 -13.30 17.89
C PRO A 1 0.95 -13.58 19.10
N LEU A 2 1.38 -13.32 20.35
CA LEU A 2 0.56 -13.60 21.54
C LEU A 2 -0.74 -12.80 21.60
N LYS A 3 -0.71 -11.53 21.20
CA LYS A 3 -1.87 -10.65 21.10
C LYS A 3 -2.93 -11.22 20.14
N ASN A 4 -2.51 -11.69 18.96
CA ASN A 4 -3.43 -12.29 18.00
C ASN A 4 -4.02 -13.61 18.52
N ILE A 5 -3.24 -14.42 19.24
CA ILE A 5 -3.74 -15.64 19.90
C ILE A 5 -4.80 -15.28 20.94
N TYR A 6 -4.55 -14.29 21.78
CA TYR A 6 -5.51 -13.82 22.77
C TYR A 6 -6.84 -13.37 22.13
N TYR A 7 -6.78 -12.51 21.12
CA TYR A 7 -7.98 -12.00 20.46
C TYR A 7 -8.72 -13.08 19.68
N ASN A 8 -8.00 -13.92 18.94
CA ASN A 8 -8.64 -14.93 18.10
C ASN A 8 -9.18 -16.13 18.88
N LEU A 9 -8.46 -16.61 19.91
CA LEU A 9 -8.85 -17.82 20.67
C LEU A 9 -9.67 -17.49 21.92
N ILE A 10 -9.34 -16.43 22.64
CA ILE A 10 -10.00 -16.11 23.90
C ILE A 10 -11.20 -15.21 23.67
N LEU A 11 -11.02 -14.07 22.98
CA LEU A 11 -12.10 -13.14 22.69
C LEU A 11 -12.91 -13.50 21.44
N ARG A 12 -12.44 -14.47 20.64
CA ARG A 12 -13.05 -14.85 19.35
C ARG A 12 -13.21 -13.69 18.39
N GLU A 13 -12.31 -12.70 18.46
CA GLU A 13 -12.29 -11.52 17.60
C GLU A 13 -11.14 -11.64 16.60
N ASN A 14 -11.44 -11.60 15.31
CA ASN A 14 -10.43 -11.46 14.26
C ASN A 14 -10.20 -9.96 14.00
N LEU A 15 -9.15 -9.39 14.58
CA LEU A 15 -8.82 -7.97 14.48
C LEU A 15 -8.59 -7.49 13.03
N ASN A 16 -8.16 -8.40 12.17
CA ASN A 16 -7.87 -8.10 10.76
C ASN A 16 -9.08 -8.35 9.84
N SER A 17 -10.24 -8.69 10.41
CA SER A 17 -11.45 -8.81 9.59
C SER A 17 -11.98 -7.42 9.20
N LEU A 18 -12.58 -7.33 8.02
CA LEU A 18 -13.24 -6.10 7.56
C LEU A 18 -14.22 -5.56 8.60
N LYS A 19 -14.99 -6.44 9.24
CA LYS A 19 -15.95 -6.08 10.31
C LYS A 19 -15.28 -5.45 11.53
N SER A 20 -14.14 -5.96 11.96
CA SER A 20 -13.38 -5.41 13.09
C SER A 20 -12.79 -4.05 12.74
N VAL A 21 -12.25 -3.89 11.54
CA VAL A 21 -11.74 -2.61 11.04
C VAL A 21 -12.86 -1.58 10.91
N GLN A 22 -14.01 -1.96 10.37
CA GLN A 22 -15.19 -1.08 10.31
C GLN A 22 -15.65 -0.62 11.70
N LYS A 23 -15.69 -1.53 12.68
CA LYS A 23 -16.04 -1.21 14.06
C LYS A 23 -15.04 -0.21 14.68
N LEU A 24 -13.74 -0.43 14.46
CA LEU A 24 -12.68 0.44 14.95
C LEU A 24 -12.78 1.85 14.36
N LEU A 25 -13.04 1.94 13.06
CA LEU A 25 -13.06 3.20 12.31
C LEU A 25 -14.45 3.86 12.27
N LYS A 26 -15.44 3.31 12.99
CA LYS A 26 -16.84 3.77 12.93
C LYS A 26 -17.00 5.27 13.11
N LYS A 27 -16.25 5.89 14.03
CA LYS A 27 -16.33 7.35 14.28
C LYS A 27 -15.85 8.21 13.11
N TYR A 28 -15.13 7.62 12.16
CA TYR A 28 -14.59 8.29 10.96
C TYR A 28 -15.31 7.87 9.68
N SER A 29 -16.44 7.16 9.78
CA SER A 29 -17.14 6.54 8.65
C SER A 29 -17.52 7.52 7.52
N ASN A 30 -17.71 8.80 7.84
CA ASN A 30 -18.02 9.83 6.84
C ASN A 30 -16.80 10.24 6.01
N ASN A 31 -15.58 9.93 6.49
CA ASN A 31 -14.33 10.33 5.86
C ASN A 31 -13.54 9.14 5.31
N ILE A 32 -14.02 7.90 5.52
CA ILE A 32 -13.31 6.68 5.18
C ILE A 32 -14.21 5.76 4.36
N LYS A 33 -13.68 5.29 3.23
CA LYS A 33 -14.27 4.22 2.44
C LYS A 33 -13.37 2.98 2.55
N LEU A 34 -13.88 1.90 3.13
CA LEU A 34 -13.19 0.61 3.20
C LEU A 34 -13.60 -0.24 2.00
N ILE A 35 -12.61 -0.73 1.26
CA ILE A 35 -12.80 -1.60 0.11
C ILE A 35 -12.02 -2.87 0.38
N ALA A 36 -12.72 -4.00 0.44
CA ALA A 36 -12.11 -5.31 0.64
C ALA A 36 -11.80 -5.96 -0.70
N GLY A 37 -10.64 -6.57 -0.82
CA GLY A 37 -10.27 -7.32 -2.01
C GLY A 37 -8.75 -7.40 -2.20
N ASP A 38 -8.35 -8.12 -3.23
CA ASP A 38 -6.97 -8.17 -3.71
C ASP A 38 -6.68 -6.93 -4.55
N THR A 39 -5.59 -6.22 -4.25
CA THR A 39 -5.18 -5.00 -4.96
C THR A 39 -5.02 -5.22 -6.45
N ASN A 40 -4.54 -6.41 -6.87
CA ASN A 40 -4.42 -6.78 -8.29
C ASN A 40 -5.74 -6.64 -9.09
N SER A 41 -6.87 -6.78 -8.40
CA SER A 41 -8.21 -6.65 -9.00
C SER A 41 -8.84 -5.30 -8.65
N VAL A 42 -8.86 -4.98 -7.36
CA VAL A 42 -9.64 -3.85 -6.81
C VAL A 42 -9.09 -2.49 -7.26
N LEU A 43 -7.77 -2.32 -7.35
CA LEU A 43 -7.18 -1.04 -7.77
C LEU A 43 -7.62 -0.61 -9.18
N LYS A 44 -7.88 -1.55 -10.05
CA LYS A 44 -8.35 -1.29 -11.43
C LYS A 44 -9.79 -0.78 -11.49
N GLU A 45 -10.57 -1.05 -10.45
CA GLU A 45 -11.99 -0.68 -10.36
C GLU A 45 -12.23 0.63 -9.58
N ILE A 46 -11.21 1.08 -8.83
CA ILE A 46 -11.31 2.29 -8.03
C ILE A 46 -11.06 3.53 -8.90
N ASN A 47 -11.89 4.55 -8.73
CA ASN A 47 -11.61 5.85 -9.30
C ASN A 47 -10.48 6.56 -8.53
N LEU A 48 -9.31 6.65 -9.14
CA LEU A 48 -8.11 7.27 -8.56
C LEU A 48 -7.89 8.73 -9.02
N LYS A 49 -8.88 9.35 -9.72
CA LYS A 49 -8.69 10.67 -10.35
C LYS A 49 -8.36 11.79 -9.39
N ASP A 50 -8.88 11.73 -8.17
CA ASP A 50 -8.79 12.79 -7.17
C ASP A 50 -7.90 12.38 -5.98
N ILE A 51 -6.93 11.50 -6.23
CA ILE A 51 -5.99 11.03 -5.22
C ILE A 51 -4.70 11.85 -5.30
N ASP A 52 -4.34 12.50 -4.20
CA ASP A 52 -3.11 13.29 -4.06
C ASP A 52 -1.98 12.51 -3.39
N PHE A 53 -2.33 11.51 -2.58
CA PHE A 53 -1.38 10.72 -1.81
C PHE A 53 -1.81 9.26 -1.73
N VAL A 54 -0.86 8.35 -1.86
CA VAL A 54 -1.04 6.91 -1.68
C VAL A 54 -0.04 6.40 -0.65
N PHE A 55 -0.49 5.69 0.38
CA PHE A 55 0.37 4.89 1.23
C PHE A 55 0.24 3.43 0.81
N LEU A 56 1.31 2.90 0.23
CA LEU A 56 1.37 1.54 -0.27
C LEU A 56 2.04 0.64 0.76
N ASP A 57 1.23 -0.06 1.56
CA ASP A 57 1.62 -1.02 2.59
C ASP A 57 0.76 -2.28 2.42
N GLY A 58 0.94 -2.95 1.30
CA GLY A 58 0.12 -4.09 0.87
C GLY A 58 0.86 -5.41 0.88
N GLY A 59 0.70 -6.18 -0.20
CA GLY A 59 1.44 -7.43 -0.39
C GLY A 59 2.93 -7.17 -0.65
N HIS A 60 3.80 -8.02 -0.12
CA HIS A 60 5.24 -7.83 -0.16
C HIS A 60 5.93 -8.65 -1.26
N SER A 61 5.19 -9.39 -2.09
CA SER A 61 5.80 -10.09 -3.23
C SER A 61 6.17 -9.11 -4.34
N TYR A 62 7.25 -9.39 -5.05
CA TYR A 62 7.69 -8.60 -6.21
C TYR A 62 6.54 -8.31 -7.19
N TYR A 63 5.76 -9.35 -7.53
CA TYR A 63 4.67 -9.20 -8.50
C TYR A 63 3.53 -8.31 -8.00
N THR A 64 3.17 -8.42 -6.72
CA THR A 64 2.12 -7.57 -6.15
C THR A 64 2.54 -6.11 -6.13
N VAL A 65 3.73 -5.82 -5.60
CA VAL A 65 4.26 -4.45 -5.53
C VAL A 65 4.40 -3.84 -6.93
N MET A 66 4.99 -4.59 -7.88
CA MET A 66 5.16 -4.12 -9.26
C MET A 66 3.81 -3.84 -9.94
N ASN A 67 2.82 -4.73 -9.75
CA ASN A 67 1.48 -4.53 -10.33
C ASN A 67 0.77 -3.32 -9.71
N ASP A 68 0.87 -3.15 -8.40
CA ASP A 68 0.27 -2.03 -7.70
C ASP A 68 0.89 -0.71 -8.16
N LEU A 69 2.22 -0.62 -8.22
CA LEU A 69 2.94 0.57 -8.72
C LEU A 69 2.56 0.89 -10.18
N LYS A 70 2.54 -0.08 -11.06
CA LYS A 70 2.15 0.12 -12.47
C LYS A 70 0.70 0.58 -12.61
N THR A 71 -0.21 0.01 -11.82
CA THR A 71 -1.63 0.37 -11.85
C THR A 71 -1.86 1.79 -11.33
N LEU A 72 -1.19 2.15 -10.23
CA LEU A 72 -1.23 3.49 -9.67
C LEU A 72 -0.61 4.51 -10.63
N TYR A 73 0.57 4.24 -11.16
CA TYR A 73 1.23 5.11 -12.12
C TYR A 73 0.40 5.38 -13.36
N ALA A 74 -0.17 4.34 -13.98
CA ALA A 74 -1.03 4.49 -15.14
C ALA A 74 -2.25 5.39 -14.89
N SER A 75 -2.75 5.42 -13.64
CA SER A 75 -3.92 6.21 -13.25
C SER A 75 -3.57 7.62 -12.77
N LEU A 76 -2.36 7.83 -12.24
CA LEU A 76 -1.95 9.02 -11.50
C LEU A 76 -0.86 9.84 -12.22
N LYS A 77 -0.23 9.31 -13.27
CA LYS A 77 0.79 10.00 -14.04
C LYS A 77 0.35 11.40 -14.46
N GLY A 78 1.19 12.39 -14.18
CA GLY A 78 0.95 13.80 -14.52
C GLY A 78 0.03 14.55 -13.57
N LYS A 79 -0.25 14.00 -12.37
CA LYS A 79 -1.15 14.63 -11.38
C LYS A 79 -0.45 15.15 -10.11
N ASN A 80 0.87 15.18 -10.07
CA ASN A 80 1.64 15.52 -8.87
C ASN A 80 1.24 14.67 -7.64
N THR A 81 0.91 13.41 -7.86
CA THR A 81 0.57 12.47 -6.78
C THR A 81 1.85 11.92 -6.19
N VAL A 82 1.87 11.75 -4.88
CA VAL A 82 2.96 11.10 -4.14
C VAL A 82 2.53 9.69 -3.75
N ILE A 83 3.37 8.70 -4.01
CA ILE A 83 3.23 7.36 -3.44
C ILE A 83 4.33 7.15 -2.40
N LEU A 84 3.96 6.82 -1.18
CA LEU A 84 4.86 6.40 -0.12
C LEU A 84 4.74 4.89 0.04
N CYS A 85 5.76 4.15 -0.39
CA CYS A 85 5.81 2.70 -0.30
C CYS A 85 6.57 2.27 0.96
N ASP A 86 5.95 1.45 1.82
CA ASP A 86 6.58 0.90 3.03
C ASP A 86 7.54 -0.25 2.69
N ASP A 87 8.33 -0.64 3.66
CA ASP A 87 9.29 -1.74 3.61
C ASP A 87 10.37 -1.62 2.52
N TYR A 88 10.72 -0.39 2.15
CA TYR A 88 11.82 -0.09 1.24
C TYR A 88 13.06 0.39 2.01
N GLY A 89 14.25 0.06 1.51
CA GLY A 89 15.53 0.51 2.06
C GLY A 89 16.44 -0.66 2.48
N GLU A 90 17.69 -0.33 2.85
CA GLU A 90 18.72 -1.33 3.19
C GLU A 90 18.39 -2.12 4.45
N SER A 91 17.66 -1.53 5.39
CA SER A 91 17.21 -2.17 6.63
C SER A 91 16.01 -3.09 6.45
N SER A 92 15.35 -3.05 5.29
CA SER A 92 14.21 -3.90 5.00
C SER A 92 14.61 -5.36 4.90
N PHE A 93 13.89 -6.22 5.63
CA PHE A 93 13.99 -7.67 5.49
C PHE A 93 13.28 -8.19 4.23
N ILE A 94 12.49 -7.33 3.58
CA ILE A 94 11.65 -7.70 2.43
C ILE A 94 12.32 -7.26 1.13
N LYS A 95 13.29 -8.04 0.69
CA LYS A 95 14.09 -7.74 -0.52
C LYS A 95 13.24 -7.61 -1.79
N GLU A 96 12.10 -8.27 -1.84
CA GLU A 96 11.22 -8.27 -3.02
C GLU A 96 10.58 -6.90 -3.25
N VAL A 97 10.25 -6.16 -2.18
CA VAL A 97 9.77 -4.77 -2.28
C VAL A 97 10.84 -3.88 -2.89
N ASN A 98 12.08 -3.96 -2.36
CA ASN A 98 13.22 -3.21 -2.92
C ASN A 98 13.43 -3.50 -4.40
N SER A 99 13.38 -4.78 -4.78
CA SER A 99 13.56 -5.19 -6.17
C SER A 99 12.46 -4.62 -7.06
N ALA A 100 11.20 -4.72 -6.65
CA ALA A 100 10.07 -4.23 -7.42
C ALA A 100 10.11 -2.70 -7.61
N VAL A 101 10.37 -1.94 -6.53
CA VAL A 101 10.50 -0.48 -6.61
C VAL A 101 11.67 -0.08 -7.50
N ASN A 102 12.84 -0.69 -7.33
CA ASN A 102 14.02 -0.37 -8.13
C ASN A 102 13.83 -0.68 -9.61
N ASP A 103 13.17 -1.78 -9.94
CA ASP A 103 12.90 -2.14 -11.33
C ASP A 103 11.82 -1.24 -11.94
N PHE A 104 10.80 -0.88 -11.15
CA PHE A 104 9.78 0.09 -11.57
C PHE A 104 10.39 1.45 -11.96
N ILE A 105 11.29 2.03 -11.16
CA ILE A 105 11.95 3.30 -11.50
C ILE A 105 12.90 3.19 -12.69
N LYS A 106 13.48 2.02 -12.94
CA LYS A 106 14.28 1.82 -14.19
C LYS A 106 13.39 1.82 -15.43
N GLU A 107 12.18 1.26 -15.33
CA GLU A 107 11.20 1.26 -16.42
C GLU A 107 10.60 2.67 -16.62
N GLU A 108 10.23 3.35 -15.53
CA GLU A 108 9.53 4.65 -15.54
C GLU A 108 10.47 5.79 -15.12
N LYS A 109 11.32 6.23 -16.06
CA LYS A 109 12.40 7.21 -15.80
C LYS A 109 11.94 8.59 -15.37
N GLU A 110 10.68 8.92 -15.54
CA GLU A 110 10.09 10.19 -15.12
C GLU A 110 9.77 10.20 -13.60
N VAL A 111 9.72 9.02 -12.97
CA VAL A 111 9.45 8.88 -11.55
C VAL A 111 10.69 9.22 -10.74
N LYS A 112 10.55 10.16 -9.81
CA LYS A 112 11.61 10.48 -8.85
C LYS A 112 11.43 9.62 -7.61
N LEU A 113 12.54 9.05 -7.13
CA LEU A 113 12.60 8.27 -5.90
C LEU A 113 13.38 9.04 -4.84
N GLU A 114 12.81 9.16 -3.65
CA GLU A 114 13.49 9.60 -2.44
C GLU A 114 13.36 8.55 -1.34
N LEU A 115 14.45 8.29 -0.60
CA LEU A 115 14.44 7.37 0.55
C LEU A 115 14.13 8.16 1.82
N ILE A 116 13.00 7.88 2.44
CA ILE A 116 12.55 8.53 3.67
C ILE A 116 12.78 7.59 4.86
N GLU A 117 13.42 8.11 5.92
CA GLU A 117 13.67 7.39 7.19
C GLU A 117 14.33 6.00 7.01
N ASN A 118 15.08 5.81 5.91
CA ASN A 118 15.69 4.52 5.56
C ASN A 118 14.70 3.33 5.55
N ARG A 119 13.42 3.62 5.30
CA ARG A 119 12.31 2.67 5.36
C ARG A 119 11.30 2.83 4.24
N PHE A 120 11.08 4.04 3.76
CA PHE A 120 10.03 4.31 2.78
C PHE A 120 10.62 4.77 1.46
N ALA A 121 10.03 4.29 0.36
CA ALA A 121 10.26 4.88 -0.96
C ALA A 121 9.19 5.93 -1.21
N GLU A 122 9.58 7.21 -1.30
CA GLU A 122 8.71 8.27 -1.81
C GLU A 122 8.89 8.34 -3.33
N LEU A 123 7.80 8.12 -4.05
CA LEU A 123 7.73 8.17 -5.51
C LEU A 123 6.87 9.35 -5.95
N ILE A 124 7.43 10.24 -6.77
CA ILE A 124 6.78 11.45 -7.29
C ILE A 124 6.76 11.36 -8.82
N PHE A 125 5.58 11.58 -9.42
CA PHE A 125 5.38 11.52 -10.87
C PHE A 125 4.98 12.88 -11.45
#